data_490a9efb2ac0d80dcc27c34cd44b286b
#
_entry.id   490a9efb2ac0d80dcc27c34cd44b286b
#
_cell.length_a   1.000
_cell.length_b   1.000
_cell.length_c   1.000
_cell.angle_alpha   90.00
_cell.angle_beta   90.00
_cell.angle_gamma   90.00
#
_symmetry.space_group_name_H-M   'P 1'
#
loop_
_entity.id
_entity.type
_entity.pdbx_description
1 polymer ?
#
loop_
_entity_poly.entity_id
_entity_poly.type
_entity_poly.pdbx_seq_one_letter_code
_entity_poly.pdbx_strand_id
1 'polypeptide(L)'
;MVKIRTATIRDLASIYEIDHLTNPAPWSKENLRQSLKQDLGFVYQSGAAPSAFLLCADRIDFNEILLISTHPAWRRQGQAQQLLEYFFSYHQKEQQQKIFLEVKKNNLAAIALYEKLGFNKESIRKNYYSDHSDALIYVKTFKG
;
A
#
# COMPACT_ATOMS: atom_id res chain seq x y z
N MET A 1 18.28 -8.83 -10.83
CA MET A 1 17.70 -9.62 -9.73
C MET A 1 16.35 -9.05 -9.35
N VAL A 2 15.34 -9.92 -9.31
CA VAL A 2 13.99 -9.49 -8.93
C VAL A 2 13.94 -9.32 -7.43
N LYS A 3 13.46 -8.16 -6.98
CA LYS A 3 13.37 -7.84 -5.55
C LYS A 3 11.95 -7.80 -5.04
N ILE A 4 10.97 -7.84 -5.94
CA ILE A 4 9.55 -7.80 -5.58
C ILE A 4 8.95 -9.15 -5.90
N ARG A 5 8.19 -9.68 -4.95
CA ARG A 5 7.48 -10.94 -5.10
C ARG A 5 6.14 -10.88 -4.39
N THR A 6 5.29 -11.85 -4.69
CA THR A 6 4.01 -11.98 -3.99
C THR A 6 4.26 -12.28 -2.51
N ALA A 7 3.51 -11.61 -1.64
CA ALA A 7 3.56 -11.87 -0.21
C ALA A 7 2.83 -13.16 0.12
N THR A 8 3.31 -13.86 1.14
CA THR A 8 2.68 -15.09 1.63
C THR A 8 2.53 -15.01 3.14
N ILE A 9 1.90 -16.01 3.73
CA ILE A 9 1.73 -16.07 5.20
C ILE A 9 3.08 -16.09 5.92
N ARG A 10 4.14 -16.52 5.24
CA ARG A 10 5.50 -16.51 5.80
C ARG A 10 6.04 -15.10 6.04
N ASP A 11 5.45 -14.10 5.38
CA ASP A 11 5.86 -12.70 5.52
C ASP A 11 5.13 -11.99 6.65
N LEU A 12 4.24 -12.66 7.37
CA LEU A 12 3.42 -12.04 8.40
C LEU A 12 4.25 -11.32 9.45
N ALA A 13 5.31 -11.95 9.96
CA ALA A 13 6.12 -11.34 11.01
C ALA A 13 6.78 -10.04 10.54
N SER A 14 7.34 -10.04 9.33
CA SER A 14 7.98 -8.85 8.76
C SER A 14 6.98 -7.74 8.48
N ILE A 15 5.83 -8.08 7.92
CA ILE A 15 4.78 -7.10 7.63
C ILE A 15 4.24 -6.50 8.93
N TYR A 16 4.02 -7.34 9.94
CA TYR A 16 3.57 -6.91 11.25
C TYR A 16 4.56 -5.90 11.86
N GLU A 17 5.85 -6.23 11.82
CA GLU A 17 6.88 -5.33 12.34
C GLU A 17 6.89 -3.99 11.62
N ILE A 18 6.89 -4.02 10.30
CA ILE A 18 6.91 -2.78 9.49
C ILE A 18 5.67 -1.94 9.78
N ASP A 19 4.49 -2.56 9.81
CA ASP A 19 3.25 -1.85 10.06
C ASP A 19 3.26 -1.19 11.43
N HIS A 20 3.73 -1.90 12.46
CA HIS A 20 3.80 -1.34 13.82
C HIS A 20 4.82 -0.22 13.96
N LEU A 21 5.87 -0.23 13.16
CA LEU A 21 6.88 0.84 13.17
C LEU A 21 6.44 2.08 12.41
N THR A 22 5.47 1.98 11.52
CA THR A 22 5.18 3.05 10.56
C THR A 22 3.74 3.55 10.60
N ASN A 23 2.79 2.75 11.05
CA ASN A 23 1.37 3.04 10.99
C ASN A 23 0.88 3.51 12.35
N PRO A 24 0.37 4.74 12.49
CA PRO A 24 -0.16 5.22 13.78
C PRO A 24 -1.32 4.40 14.31
N ALA A 25 -2.06 3.72 13.43
CA ALA A 25 -3.15 2.82 13.81
C ALA A 25 -2.88 1.44 13.21
N PRO A 26 -1.86 0.73 13.73
CA PRO A 26 -1.43 -0.52 13.11
C PRO A 26 -2.50 -1.62 13.21
N TRP A 27 -2.48 -2.50 12.22
CA TRP A 27 -3.39 -3.63 12.17
C TRP A 27 -2.97 -4.69 13.17
N SER A 28 -3.94 -5.42 13.70
CA SER A 28 -3.65 -6.59 14.53
C SER A 28 -2.98 -7.67 13.67
N LYS A 29 -2.26 -8.56 14.35
CA LYS A 29 -1.63 -9.70 13.68
C LYS A 29 -2.68 -10.56 12.98
N GLU A 30 -3.84 -10.72 13.61
CA GLU A 30 -4.94 -11.51 13.02
C GLU A 30 -5.48 -10.87 11.77
N ASN A 31 -5.67 -9.55 11.75
CA ASN A 31 -6.16 -8.85 10.56
C ASN A 31 -5.15 -8.95 9.42
N LEU A 32 -3.86 -8.82 9.72
CA LEU A 32 -2.82 -9.00 8.71
C LEU A 32 -2.81 -10.43 8.16
N ARG A 33 -2.99 -11.42 9.04
CA ARG A 33 -3.06 -12.82 8.62
C ARG A 33 -4.22 -13.05 7.67
N GLN A 34 -5.39 -12.51 8.00
CA GLN A 34 -6.57 -12.63 7.13
C GLN A 34 -6.32 -11.99 5.78
N SER A 35 -5.74 -10.80 5.75
CA SER A 35 -5.43 -10.11 4.50
C SER A 35 -4.46 -10.91 3.64
N LEU A 36 -3.44 -11.51 4.25
CA LEU A 36 -2.48 -12.34 3.51
C LEU A 36 -3.11 -13.60 2.93
N LYS A 37 -4.22 -14.07 3.51
CA LYS A 37 -4.94 -15.25 3.00
C LYS A 37 -5.92 -14.90 1.89
N GLN A 38 -6.56 -13.74 1.95
CA GLN A 38 -7.68 -13.43 1.05
C GLN A 38 -7.40 -12.30 0.07
N ASP A 39 -6.41 -11.45 0.35
CA ASP A 39 -6.10 -10.29 -0.48
C ASP A 39 -4.79 -10.51 -1.23
N LEU A 40 -4.49 -9.60 -2.15
CA LEU A 40 -3.24 -9.61 -2.88
C LEU A 40 -2.20 -8.80 -2.12
N GLY A 41 -0.98 -9.31 -2.06
CA GLY A 41 0.11 -8.60 -1.42
C GLY A 41 1.43 -8.80 -2.13
N PHE A 42 2.31 -7.81 -2.01
CA PHE A 42 3.66 -7.86 -2.54
C PHE A 42 4.64 -7.39 -1.48
N VAL A 43 5.83 -7.95 -1.51
CA VAL A 43 6.93 -7.49 -0.65
C VAL A 43 8.13 -7.15 -1.50
N TYR A 44 8.92 -6.19 -1.00
CA TYR A 44 10.22 -5.85 -1.53
C TYR A 44 11.27 -6.50 -0.62
N GLN A 45 12.11 -7.33 -1.18
CA GLN A 45 13.13 -8.04 -0.40
C GLN A 45 14.43 -8.08 -1.16
N SER A 46 15.49 -7.51 -0.58
CA SER A 46 16.82 -7.55 -1.17
C SER A 46 17.83 -8.24 -0.26
N GLY A 47 17.41 -8.67 0.92
CA GLY A 47 18.24 -9.35 1.91
C GLY A 47 17.51 -10.48 2.58
N ALA A 48 17.73 -10.65 3.88
CA ALA A 48 17.21 -11.78 4.62
C ALA A 48 15.70 -11.68 4.88
N ALA A 49 15.13 -10.47 4.86
CA ALA A 49 13.72 -10.26 5.16
C ALA A 49 13.15 -9.12 4.33
N PRO A 50 11.81 -9.10 4.14
CA PRO A 50 11.16 -7.98 3.48
C PRO A 50 11.45 -6.65 4.17
N SER A 51 11.66 -5.59 3.39
CA SER A 51 11.89 -4.23 3.89
C SER A 51 10.73 -3.30 3.56
N ALA A 52 9.81 -3.69 2.69
CA ALA A 52 8.63 -2.92 2.35
C ALA A 52 7.54 -3.87 1.87
N PHE A 53 6.28 -3.42 1.95
CA PHE A 53 5.16 -4.25 1.49
C PHE A 53 4.01 -3.40 0.98
N LEU A 54 3.14 -4.04 0.21
CA LEU A 54 1.90 -3.46 -0.28
C LEU A 54 0.82 -4.54 -0.17
N LEU A 55 -0.30 -4.21 0.47
CA LEU A 55 -1.48 -5.07 0.51
C LEU A 55 -2.63 -4.38 -0.22
N CYS A 56 -3.34 -5.12 -1.04
CA CYS A 56 -4.43 -4.56 -1.81
C CYS A 56 -5.61 -5.54 -1.86
N ALA A 57 -6.81 -5.00 -1.81
CA ALA A 57 -8.04 -5.78 -1.94
C ALA A 57 -8.57 -5.65 -3.36
N ASP A 58 -8.97 -6.78 -3.94
CA ASP A 58 -9.63 -6.82 -5.24
C ASP A 58 -11.13 -6.67 -5.00
N ARG A 59 -11.65 -5.51 -5.34
CA ARG A 59 -13.10 -5.27 -5.32
C ARG A 59 -13.66 -5.60 -6.71
N ILE A 60 -14.97 -5.63 -6.84
CA ILE A 60 -15.59 -6.05 -8.10
C ILE A 60 -15.18 -5.16 -9.26
N ASP A 61 -15.22 -3.84 -9.06
CA ASP A 61 -14.98 -2.88 -10.15
C ASP A 61 -13.68 -2.11 -10.02
N PHE A 62 -12.91 -2.34 -8.96
CA PHE A 62 -11.67 -1.59 -8.72
C PHE A 62 -10.80 -2.35 -7.73
N ASN A 63 -9.55 -1.91 -7.62
CA ASN A 63 -8.65 -2.37 -6.56
C ASN A 63 -8.48 -1.28 -5.52
N GLU A 64 -8.26 -1.69 -4.29
CA GLU A 64 -8.05 -0.76 -3.18
C GLU A 64 -6.75 -1.10 -2.47
N ILE A 65 -5.81 -0.15 -2.45
CA ILE A 65 -4.60 -0.32 -1.67
C ILE A 65 -4.96 -0.16 -0.20
N LEU A 66 -4.76 -1.21 0.58
CA LEU A 66 -5.09 -1.23 2.00
C LEU A 66 -3.96 -0.70 2.85
N LEU A 67 -2.74 -1.13 2.57
CA LEU A 67 -1.53 -0.71 3.27
C LEU A 67 -0.37 -0.70 2.29
N ILE A 68 0.50 0.28 2.47
CA ILE A 68 1.79 0.31 1.79
C ILE A 68 2.78 0.99 2.74
N SER A 69 3.92 0.36 2.97
CA SER A 69 4.88 0.90 3.92
C SER A 69 6.29 0.36 3.70
N THR A 70 7.27 1.15 4.11
CA THR A 70 8.69 0.79 4.06
C THR A 70 9.26 0.86 5.47
N HIS A 71 10.02 -0.16 5.86
CA HIS A 71 10.73 -0.16 7.14
C HIS A 71 11.57 1.12 7.27
N PRO A 72 11.56 1.78 8.44
CA PRO A 72 12.26 3.07 8.60
C PRO A 72 13.72 3.05 8.21
N ALA A 73 14.43 1.93 8.40
CA ALA A 73 15.82 1.80 8.03
C ALA A 73 16.07 1.83 6.52
N TRP A 74 15.03 1.63 5.71
CA TRP A 74 15.12 1.49 4.25
C TRP A 74 14.39 2.59 3.49
N ARG A 75 13.98 3.65 4.17
CA ARG A 75 13.29 4.78 3.54
C ARG A 75 14.18 5.53 2.57
N ARG A 76 13.53 6.25 1.62
CA ARG A 76 14.20 7.11 0.62
C ARG A 76 15.04 6.32 -0.38
N GLN A 77 14.74 5.05 -0.56
CA GLN A 77 15.42 4.21 -1.55
C GLN A 77 14.48 3.79 -2.69
N GLY A 78 13.31 4.41 -2.76
CA GLY A 78 12.36 4.17 -3.86
C GLY A 78 11.61 2.86 -3.79
N GLN A 79 11.62 2.17 -2.66
CA GLN A 79 10.97 0.86 -2.56
C GLN A 79 9.45 0.94 -2.69
N ALA A 80 8.82 1.93 -2.05
CA ALA A 80 7.38 2.13 -2.18
C ALA A 80 6.99 2.43 -3.62
N GLN A 81 7.76 3.28 -4.29
CA GLN A 81 7.50 3.59 -5.70
C GLN A 81 7.62 2.34 -6.57
N GLN A 82 8.64 1.52 -6.34
CA GLN A 82 8.83 0.29 -7.11
C GLN A 82 7.69 -0.70 -6.86
N LEU A 83 7.22 -0.82 -5.62
CA LEU A 83 6.06 -1.65 -5.31
C LEU A 83 4.81 -1.18 -6.03
N LEU A 84 4.56 0.13 -6.06
CA LEU A 84 3.41 0.68 -6.75
C LEU A 84 3.51 0.43 -8.25
N GLU A 85 4.66 0.67 -8.85
CA GLU A 85 4.86 0.44 -10.28
C GLU A 85 4.69 -1.03 -10.65
N TYR A 86 5.19 -1.93 -9.80
CA TYR A 86 4.97 -3.36 -10.00
C TYR A 86 3.49 -3.70 -9.92
N PHE A 87 2.78 -3.15 -8.95
CA PHE A 87 1.35 -3.38 -8.80
C PHE A 87 0.57 -2.83 -10.00
N PHE A 88 0.97 -1.67 -10.54
CA PHE A 88 0.30 -1.13 -11.72
C PHE A 88 0.39 -2.10 -12.91
N SER A 89 1.55 -2.71 -13.13
CA SER A 89 1.72 -3.70 -14.19
C SER A 89 0.81 -4.90 -13.97
N TYR A 90 0.71 -5.37 -12.73
CA TYR A 90 -0.19 -6.45 -12.38
C TYR A 90 -1.65 -6.07 -12.61
N HIS A 91 -2.03 -4.88 -12.14
CA HIS A 91 -3.40 -4.37 -12.24
C HIS A 91 -3.87 -4.28 -13.68
N GLN A 92 -3.02 -3.81 -14.59
CA GLN A 92 -3.38 -3.69 -16.00
C GLN A 92 -3.70 -5.06 -16.61
N LYS A 93 -2.99 -6.10 -16.20
CA LYS A 93 -3.26 -7.47 -16.68
C LYS A 93 -4.62 -7.98 -16.22
N GLU A 94 -5.10 -7.52 -15.08
CA GLU A 94 -6.40 -7.91 -14.54
C GLU A 94 -7.55 -7.08 -15.10
N GLN A 95 -7.25 -6.10 -15.96
CA GLN A 95 -8.23 -5.25 -16.65
C GLN A 95 -9.11 -4.41 -15.71
N GLN A 96 -8.67 -4.21 -14.48
CA GLN A 96 -9.32 -3.27 -13.59
C GLN A 96 -9.04 -1.85 -14.08
N GLN A 97 -9.97 -0.94 -13.87
CA GLN A 97 -9.84 0.42 -14.39
C GLN A 97 -9.42 1.44 -13.35
N LYS A 98 -9.59 1.14 -12.07
CA LYS A 98 -9.32 2.11 -11.02
C LYS A 98 -8.61 1.47 -9.83
N ILE A 99 -7.70 2.23 -9.25
CA ILE A 99 -7.06 1.90 -7.98
C ILE A 99 -7.35 3.04 -7.02
N PHE A 100 -7.94 2.73 -5.86
CA PHE A 100 -8.19 3.69 -4.80
C PHE A 100 -7.22 3.49 -3.65
N LEU A 101 -6.90 4.58 -2.97
CA LEU A 101 -6.21 4.51 -1.69
C LEU A 101 -6.64 5.66 -0.80
N GLU A 102 -6.36 5.51 0.47
CA GLU A 102 -6.66 6.49 1.50
C GLU A 102 -5.35 6.93 2.12
N VAL A 103 -5.19 8.23 2.32
CA VAL A 103 -3.97 8.78 2.93
C VAL A 103 -4.33 9.88 3.89
N LYS A 104 -3.60 9.94 5.01
CA LYS A 104 -3.77 10.97 6.00
C LYS A 104 -3.33 12.32 5.43
N LYS A 105 -4.14 13.37 5.66
CA LYS A 105 -3.91 14.68 5.06
C LYS A 105 -2.51 15.24 5.33
N ASN A 106 -1.95 14.95 6.49
CA ASN A 106 -0.63 15.47 6.86
C ASN A 106 0.53 14.58 6.44
N ASN A 107 0.26 13.46 5.75
CA ASN A 107 1.32 12.60 5.23
C ASN A 107 1.80 13.12 3.88
N LEU A 108 2.57 14.21 3.91
CA LEU A 108 2.95 14.94 2.71
C LEU A 108 3.85 14.13 1.78
N ALA A 109 4.73 13.30 2.34
CA ALA A 109 5.63 12.47 1.54
C ALA A 109 4.85 11.44 0.72
N ALA A 110 3.87 10.77 1.34
CA ALA A 110 3.04 9.81 0.64
C ALA A 110 2.18 10.48 -0.44
N ILE A 111 1.59 11.62 -0.12
CA ILE A 111 0.77 12.38 -1.08
C ILE A 111 1.62 12.75 -2.31
N ALA A 112 2.83 13.26 -2.08
CA ALA A 112 3.72 13.63 -3.19
C ALA A 112 4.03 12.42 -4.08
N LEU A 113 4.29 11.26 -3.48
CA LEU A 113 4.55 10.04 -4.23
C LEU A 113 3.34 9.61 -5.05
N TYR A 114 2.15 9.61 -4.44
CA TYR A 114 0.94 9.18 -5.16
C TYR A 114 0.63 10.12 -6.31
N GLU A 115 0.73 11.44 -6.11
CA GLU A 115 0.49 12.40 -7.18
C GLU A 115 1.51 12.27 -8.30
N LYS A 116 2.77 12.03 -7.95
CA LYS A 116 3.82 11.78 -8.95
C LYS A 116 3.49 10.57 -9.81
N LEU A 117 2.87 9.55 -9.24
CA LEU A 117 2.55 8.31 -9.94
C LEU A 117 1.17 8.33 -10.60
N GLY A 118 0.51 9.47 -10.64
CA GLY A 118 -0.72 9.64 -11.40
C GLY A 118 -2.01 9.48 -10.62
N PHE A 119 -1.94 9.42 -9.30
CA PHE A 119 -3.15 9.46 -8.48
C PHE A 119 -3.66 10.88 -8.35
N ASN A 120 -4.97 11.03 -8.31
CA ASN A 120 -5.64 12.32 -8.13
C ASN A 120 -6.55 12.27 -6.93
N LYS A 121 -6.63 13.38 -6.20
CA LYS A 121 -7.52 13.46 -5.05
C LYS A 121 -8.97 13.49 -5.53
N GLU A 122 -9.80 12.59 -5.01
CA GLU A 122 -11.20 12.50 -5.37
C GLU A 122 -12.10 13.09 -4.31
N SER A 123 -11.82 12.82 -3.03
CA SER A 123 -12.67 13.27 -1.95
C SER A 123 -11.91 13.37 -0.63
N ILE A 124 -12.57 13.95 0.37
CA ILE A 124 -12.01 14.13 1.70
C ILE A 124 -13.01 13.57 2.70
N ARG A 125 -12.52 12.78 3.67
CA ARG A 125 -13.31 12.36 4.84
C ARG A 125 -12.85 13.16 6.03
N LYS A 126 -13.68 14.11 6.45
CA LYS A 126 -13.34 15.03 7.54
C LYS A 126 -13.30 14.32 8.88
N ASN A 127 -12.31 14.67 9.71
CA ASN A 127 -12.14 14.15 11.06
C ASN A 127 -12.16 12.63 11.13
N TYR A 128 -11.58 11.96 10.13
CA TYR A 128 -11.69 10.52 9.97
C TYR A 128 -10.83 9.75 10.97
N TYR A 129 -9.62 10.24 11.24
CA TYR A 129 -8.69 9.55 12.15
C TYR A 129 -8.92 9.97 13.61
N SER A 130 -8.38 9.18 14.53
CA SER A 130 -8.57 9.41 15.97
C SER A 130 -8.01 10.76 16.44
N ASP A 131 -7.02 11.32 15.74
CA ASP A 131 -6.46 12.63 16.03
C ASP A 131 -7.21 13.77 15.34
N HIS A 132 -8.39 13.48 14.79
CA HIS A 132 -9.26 14.42 14.07
C HIS A 132 -8.68 14.91 12.73
N SER A 133 -7.60 14.33 12.24
CA SER A 133 -7.10 14.67 10.91
C SER A 133 -7.98 14.05 9.83
N ASP A 134 -8.00 14.70 8.67
CA ASP A 134 -8.79 14.26 7.52
C ASP A 134 -8.10 13.11 6.79
N ALA A 135 -8.90 12.25 6.17
CA ALA A 135 -8.43 11.27 5.21
C ALA A 135 -8.68 11.79 3.81
N LEU A 136 -7.70 11.67 2.94
CA LEU A 136 -7.84 12.00 1.53
C LEU A 136 -7.99 10.71 0.74
N ILE A 137 -8.97 10.67 -0.14
CA ILE A 137 -9.19 9.53 -1.02
C ILE A 137 -8.59 9.87 -2.38
N TYR A 138 -7.64 9.07 -2.80
CA TYR A 138 -6.96 9.23 -4.09
C TYR A 138 -7.34 8.10 -5.03
N VAL A 139 -7.40 8.40 -6.31
CA VAL A 139 -7.74 7.42 -7.33
C VAL A 139 -6.76 7.55 -8.50
N LYS A 140 -6.35 6.40 -9.02
CA LYS A 140 -5.63 6.32 -10.29
C LYS A 140 -6.52 5.58 -11.27
N THR A 141 -6.76 6.19 -12.43
CA THR A 141 -7.60 5.61 -13.47
C THR A 141 -6.72 5.13 -14.63
N PHE A 142 -6.99 3.93 -15.10
CA PHE A 142 -6.32 3.36 -16.25
C PHE A 142 -7.29 3.35 -17.42
N LYS A 143 -6.81 3.71 -18.59
CA LYS A 143 -7.61 3.63 -19.79
C LYS A 143 -7.65 2.18 -20.28
N GLY A 144 -8.85 1.68 -20.50
CA GLY A 144 -9.08 0.32 -20.92
C GLY A 144 -8.61 0.00 -22.33
#